data_96949071dfcab104a601fa3bfa62909d
#
_entry.id   96949071dfcab104a601fa3bfa62909d
#
_cell.length_a   1.000
_cell.length_b   1.000
_cell.length_c   1.000
_cell.angle_alpha   90.00
_cell.angle_beta   90.00
_cell.angle_gamma   90.00
#
_symmetry.space_group_name_H-M   'P 1'
#
loop_
_entity.id
_entity.type
_entity.pdbx_description
1 polymer ?
#
loop_
_entity_poly.entity_id
_entity_poly.type
_entity_poly.pdbx_seq_one_letter_code
_entity_poly.pdbx_strand_id
1 'polypeptide(L)'
;EDYREHMKRILKKRSRLAPVRLESERKLSNTVGPLLMKRLNLKEHQTFVTSVPLDMSYTYALAERLPEKKRAPLVNAPFTPQWPACLDRKRPVIDQVSEREVLLSYPYESMDPFVQLLREAAHDPSVISIKITLYRLARQSHLAEALIAAAEAGQEVTALFELRARFDESNNIEW
;
A
#
# COMPACT_ATOMS: atom_id res chain seq x y z
N GLU A 1 2.64 9.89 25.59
CA GLU A 1 2.10 10.39 24.33
C GLU A 1 1.78 9.20 23.40
N ASP A 2 0.56 9.17 22.85
CA ASP A 2 0.18 8.11 21.91
C ASP A 2 1.04 8.19 20.64
N TYR A 3 1.77 7.13 20.33
CA TYR A 3 2.65 7.05 19.17
C TYR A 3 1.92 7.27 17.85
N ARG A 4 0.66 6.81 17.73
CA ARG A 4 -0.20 7.05 16.56
C ARG A 4 -0.43 8.55 16.34
N GLU A 5 -0.79 9.30 17.37
CA GLU A 5 -1.00 10.75 17.29
C GLU A 5 0.31 11.50 16.99
N HIS A 6 1.42 11.02 17.54
CA HIS A 6 2.75 11.55 17.21
C HIS A 6 3.07 11.38 15.72
N MET A 7 2.82 10.20 15.15
CA MET A 7 3.03 9.93 13.72
C MET A 7 2.12 10.76 12.83
N LYS A 8 0.84 10.93 13.16
CA LYS A 8 -0.08 11.84 12.43
C LYS A 8 0.46 13.27 12.39
N ARG A 9 1.02 13.75 13.49
CA ARG A 9 1.62 15.11 13.54
C ARG A 9 2.88 15.21 12.66
N ILE A 10 3.73 14.18 12.65
CA ILE A 10 4.92 14.15 11.77
C ILE A 10 4.49 14.19 10.30
N LEU A 11 3.51 13.38 9.90
CA LEU A 11 3.02 13.36 8.52
C LEU A 11 2.44 14.71 8.09
N LYS A 12 1.66 15.36 8.96
CA LYS A 12 1.15 16.73 8.70
C LYS A 12 2.27 17.76 8.56
N LYS A 13 3.39 17.60 9.26
CA LYS A 13 4.54 18.50 9.16
C LYS A 13 5.32 18.33 7.86
N ARG A 14 5.26 17.17 7.20
CA ARG A 14 5.99 16.92 5.93
C ARG A 14 5.69 17.97 4.86
N SER A 15 4.43 18.39 4.70
CA SER A 15 4.03 19.39 3.73
C SER A 15 4.55 20.81 4.05
N ARG A 16 5.07 21.03 5.24
CA ARG A 16 5.61 22.31 5.72
C ARG A 16 7.13 22.32 5.87
N LEU A 17 7.81 21.24 5.46
CA LEU A 17 9.27 21.17 5.49
C LEU A 17 9.85 22.16 4.48
N ALA A 18 11.01 22.73 4.83
CA ALA A 18 11.72 23.64 3.95
C ALA A 18 12.13 22.94 2.65
N PRO A 19 11.88 23.53 1.48
CA PRO A 19 12.41 23.04 0.23
C PRO A 19 13.95 23.01 0.28
N VAL A 20 14.53 21.96 -0.28
CA VAL A 20 15.98 21.79 -0.35
C VAL A 20 16.50 21.78 -1.78
N ARG A 21 15.60 21.73 -2.76
CA ARG A 21 15.93 21.67 -4.19
C ARG A 21 14.78 22.26 -5.01
N LEU A 22 15.12 23.05 -6.04
CA LEU A 22 14.23 23.57 -7.05
C LEU A 22 14.65 23.06 -8.42
N GLU A 23 13.74 22.39 -9.12
CA GLU A 23 13.95 21.96 -10.49
C GLU A 23 13.00 22.68 -11.43
N SER A 24 13.48 23.00 -12.63
CA SER A 24 12.69 23.60 -13.69
C SER A 24 13.08 22.99 -15.05
N GLU A 25 12.12 22.88 -15.97
CA GLU A 25 12.36 22.36 -17.33
C GLU A 25 13.16 23.34 -18.20
N ARG A 26 13.18 24.60 -17.82
CA ARG A 26 13.92 25.66 -18.50
C ARG A 26 14.43 26.69 -17.51
N LYS A 27 15.44 27.45 -17.91
CA LYS A 27 15.97 28.53 -17.09
C LYS A 27 14.86 29.51 -16.73
N LEU A 28 14.72 29.76 -15.45
CA LEU A 28 13.77 30.75 -14.95
C LEU A 28 14.22 32.17 -15.34
N SER A 29 13.26 33.07 -15.53
CA SER A 29 13.57 34.45 -15.82
C SER A 29 14.33 35.12 -14.67
N ASN A 30 15.02 36.20 -15.00
CA ASN A 30 15.78 36.98 -14.02
C ASN A 30 14.91 37.62 -12.92
N THR A 31 13.61 37.62 -13.10
CA THR A 31 12.61 38.10 -12.11
C THR A 31 12.09 36.95 -11.25
N VAL A 32 11.69 35.85 -11.91
CA VAL A 32 11.03 34.70 -11.24
C VAL A 32 12.04 33.87 -10.43
N GLY A 33 13.23 33.62 -10.98
CA GLY A 33 14.25 32.82 -10.31
C GLY A 33 14.62 33.37 -8.93
N PRO A 34 15.09 34.64 -8.83
CA PRO A 34 15.41 35.27 -7.56
C PRO A 34 14.24 35.34 -6.58
N LEU A 35 13.00 35.58 -7.10
CA LEU A 35 11.80 35.61 -6.28
C LEU A 35 11.52 34.26 -5.62
N LEU A 36 11.60 33.17 -6.42
CA LEU A 36 11.38 31.84 -5.89
C LEU A 36 12.47 31.44 -4.89
N MET A 37 13.73 31.65 -5.22
CA MET A 37 14.84 31.38 -4.31
C MET A 37 14.69 32.11 -2.97
N LYS A 38 14.31 33.39 -3.00
CA LYS A 38 14.05 34.17 -1.79
C LYS A 38 12.86 33.63 -1.00
N ARG A 39 11.74 33.33 -1.67
CA ARG A 39 10.50 32.82 -1.02
C ARG A 39 10.70 31.44 -0.41
N LEU A 40 11.47 30.58 -1.08
CA LEU A 40 11.74 29.20 -0.65
C LEU A 40 13.00 29.07 0.21
N ASN A 41 13.71 30.19 0.44
CA ASN A 41 14.99 30.22 1.16
C ASN A 41 16.04 29.26 0.55
N LEU A 42 16.14 29.24 -0.78
CA LEU A 42 17.07 28.41 -1.54
C LEU A 42 18.25 29.23 -2.03
N LYS A 43 19.41 28.56 -2.13
CA LYS A 43 20.63 29.10 -2.73
C LYS A 43 20.74 28.67 -4.20
N GLU A 44 21.56 29.36 -4.97
CA GLU A 44 21.73 29.10 -6.41
C GLU A 44 22.13 27.65 -6.72
N HIS A 45 23.03 27.06 -5.93
CA HIS A 45 23.47 25.68 -6.09
C HIS A 45 22.37 24.64 -5.78
N GLN A 46 21.22 25.05 -5.28
CA GLN A 46 20.06 24.20 -5.03
C GLN A 46 19.03 24.28 -6.16
N THR A 47 19.33 25.05 -7.23
CA THR A 47 18.45 25.18 -8.39
C THR A 47 19.04 24.46 -9.59
N PHE A 48 18.21 23.69 -10.29
CA PHE A 48 18.62 22.84 -11.40
C PHE A 48 17.69 23.03 -12.59
N VAL A 49 18.27 23.06 -13.78
CA VAL A 49 17.52 22.99 -15.02
C VAL A 49 17.66 21.58 -15.57
N THR A 50 16.54 20.94 -15.90
CA THR A 50 16.50 19.58 -16.45
C THR A 50 15.68 19.55 -17.72
N SER A 51 16.10 18.76 -18.70
CA SER A 51 15.37 18.54 -19.94
C SER A 51 14.36 17.39 -19.89
N VAL A 52 14.34 16.67 -18.75
CA VAL A 52 13.37 15.59 -18.54
C VAL A 52 12.09 16.13 -17.91
N PRO A 53 10.93 15.50 -18.14
CA PRO A 53 9.70 15.89 -17.46
C PRO A 53 9.86 15.82 -15.92
N LEU A 54 9.43 16.86 -15.23
CA LEU A 54 9.55 16.97 -13.77
C LEU A 54 8.58 16.04 -13.05
N ASP A 55 7.42 15.81 -13.63
CA ASP A 55 6.41 14.88 -13.12
C ASP A 55 6.19 13.76 -14.13
N MET A 56 6.54 12.54 -13.74
CA MET A 56 6.37 11.33 -14.54
C MET A 56 5.08 10.57 -14.20
N SER A 57 4.24 11.10 -13.33
CA SER A 57 3.01 10.43 -12.90
C SER A 57 2.02 10.17 -14.04
N TYR A 58 2.07 10.98 -15.09
CA TYR A 58 1.26 10.77 -16.29
C TYR A 58 1.49 9.41 -16.96
N THR A 59 2.66 8.80 -16.75
CA THR A 59 2.99 7.49 -17.33
C THR A 59 2.09 6.38 -16.81
N TYR A 60 1.60 6.49 -15.57
CA TYR A 60 0.67 5.51 -15.01
C TYR A 60 -0.68 5.49 -15.72
N ALA A 61 -1.14 6.66 -16.16
CA ALA A 61 -2.41 6.78 -16.88
C ALA A 61 -2.26 6.65 -18.42
N LEU A 62 -1.02 6.57 -18.91
CA LEU A 62 -0.78 6.60 -20.36
C LEU A 62 -1.41 5.42 -21.09
N ALA A 63 -1.24 4.22 -20.55
CA ALA A 63 -1.79 3.01 -21.13
C ALA A 63 -3.33 3.04 -21.18
N GLU A 64 -3.97 3.57 -20.14
CA GLU A 64 -5.43 3.66 -20.06
C GLU A 64 -6.03 4.66 -21.04
N ARG A 65 -5.26 5.71 -21.41
CA ARG A 65 -5.67 6.74 -22.38
C ARG A 65 -5.49 6.33 -23.84
N LEU A 66 -4.78 5.23 -24.10
CA LEU A 66 -4.59 4.73 -25.43
C LEU A 66 -5.85 3.99 -25.93
N PRO A 67 -6.24 4.16 -27.20
CA PRO A 67 -7.24 3.30 -27.81
C PRO A 67 -6.83 1.81 -27.70
N GLU A 68 -7.80 0.93 -27.47
CA GLU A 68 -7.54 -0.50 -27.19
C GLU A 68 -6.62 -1.17 -28.21
N LYS A 69 -6.83 -0.89 -29.52
CA LYS A 69 -5.97 -1.41 -30.59
C LYS A 69 -4.49 -1.04 -30.46
N LYS A 70 -4.20 0.13 -29.85
CA LYS A 70 -2.82 0.58 -29.59
C LYS A 70 -2.30 0.10 -28.26
N ARG A 71 -3.18 -0.08 -27.28
CA ARG A 71 -2.84 -0.54 -25.93
C ARG A 71 -2.53 -2.03 -25.87
N ALA A 72 -3.35 -2.86 -26.52
CA ALA A 72 -3.26 -4.31 -26.44
C ALA A 72 -1.84 -4.89 -26.68
N PRO A 73 -1.07 -4.43 -27.69
CA PRO A 73 0.29 -4.93 -27.89
C PRO A 73 1.33 -4.38 -26.91
N LEU A 74 0.99 -3.35 -26.11
CA LEU A 74 1.92 -2.66 -25.22
C LEU A 74 1.77 -3.09 -23.76
N VAL A 75 0.71 -3.81 -23.39
CA VAL A 75 0.45 -4.27 -22.05
C VAL A 75 0.37 -5.80 -22.01
N ASN A 76 0.90 -6.38 -20.96
CA ASN A 76 0.74 -7.82 -20.74
C ASN A 76 -0.71 -8.14 -20.38
N ALA A 77 -1.16 -9.34 -20.73
CA ALA A 77 -2.44 -9.84 -20.27
C ALA A 77 -2.48 -9.83 -18.73
N PRO A 78 -3.60 -9.43 -18.10
CA PRO A 78 -3.72 -9.48 -16.65
C PRO A 78 -3.46 -10.88 -16.14
N PHE A 79 -2.57 -10.98 -15.15
CA PHE A 79 -2.34 -12.24 -14.45
C PHE A 79 -3.42 -12.41 -13.38
N THR A 80 -4.08 -13.56 -13.38
CA THR A 80 -5.06 -13.91 -12.33
C THR A 80 -4.42 -14.94 -11.40
N PRO A 81 -4.20 -14.60 -10.12
CA PRO A 81 -3.69 -15.55 -9.14
C PRO A 81 -4.56 -16.80 -9.07
N GLN A 82 -3.91 -17.95 -8.98
CA GLN A 82 -4.59 -19.23 -9.00
C GLN A 82 -4.86 -19.71 -7.58
N TRP A 83 -5.93 -20.48 -7.42
CA TRP A 83 -6.14 -21.19 -6.16
C TRP A 83 -5.00 -22.21 -5.95
N PRO A 84 -4.42 -22.29 -4.73
CA PRO A 84 -3.32 -23.22 -4.47
C PRO A 84 -3.71 -24.66 -4.72
N ALA A 85 -2.90 -25.38 -5.49
CA ALA A 85 -3.17 -26.80 -5.82
C ALA A 85 -3.15 -27.70 -4.58
N CYS A 86 -2.48 -27.27 -3.52
CA CYS A 86 -2.41 -28.00 -2.26
C CYS A 86 -3.68 -27.87 -1.40
N LEU A 87 -4.63 -27.00 -1.74
CA LEU A 87 -5.86 -26.77 -0.98
C LEU A 87 -7.10 -27.18 -1.80
N ASP A 88 -7.96 -27.98 -1.19
CA ASP A 88 -9.27 -28.31 -1.74
C ASP A 88 -10.26 -27.17 -1.46
N ARG A 89 -10.83 -26.60 -2.52
CA ARG A 89 -11.85 -25.52 -2.42
C ARG A 89 -13.14 -25.94 -1.73
N LYS A 90 -13.42 -27.25 -1.66
CA LYS A 90 -14.66 -27.78 -1.09
C LYS A 90 -14.57 -28.06 0.40
N ARG A 91 -13.37 -27.95 0.97
CA ARG A 91 -13.13 -28.19 2.39
C ARG A 91 -12.79 -26.89 3.09
N PRO A 92 -13.16 -26.71 4.37
CA PRO A 92 -12.67 -25.59 5.17
C PRO A 92 -11.14 -25.52 5.14
N VAL A 93 -10.61 -24.31 5.03
CA VAL A 93 -9.14 -24.10 5.00
C VAL A 93 -8.55 -24.39 6.36
N ILE A 94 -9.26 -24.05 7.45
CA ILE A 94 -8.80 -24.29 8.83
C ILE A 94 -8.55 -25.78 9.10
N ASP A 95 -9.39 -26.66 8.59
CA ASP A 95 -9.21 -28.12 8.72
C ASP A 95 -7.92 -28.57 8.02
N GLN A 96 -7.70 -28.05 6.80
CA GLN A 96 -6.58 -28.44 5.98
C GLN A 96 -5.23 -27.98 6.54
N VAL A 97 -5.17 -26.76 7.11
CA VAL A 97 -3.94 -26.26 7.76
C VAL A 97 -3.70 -26.91 9.11
N SER A 98 -4.72 -27.48 9.74
CA SER A 98 -4.59 -28.28 10.95
C SER A 98 -4.01 -29.68 10.66
N GLU A 99 -4.22 -30.20 9.46
CA GLU A 99 -3.70 -31.50 9.02
C GLU A 99 -2.23 -31.45 8.56
N ARG A 100 -1.79 -30.31 7.99
CA ARG A 100 -0.46 -30.16 7.40
C ARG A 100 -0.04 -28.70 7.25
N GLU A 101 1.24 -28.47 7.10
CA GLU A 101 1.80 -27.19 6.69
C GLU A 101 1.39 -26.83 5.26
N VAL A 102 1.01 -25.57 5.04
CA VAL A 102 0.63 -25.04 3.73
C VAL A 102 1.52 -23.84 3.39
N LEU A 103 2.23 -23.93 2.28
CA LEU A 103 3.04 -22.85 1.72
C LEU A 103 2.29 -22.23 0.54
N LEU A 104 2.15 -20.90 0.55
CA LEU A 104 1.53 -20.14 -0.52
C LEU A 104 2.56 -19.23 -1.20
N SER A 105 2.56 -19.20 -2.52
CA SER A 105 3.51 -18.43 -3.34
C SER A 105 2.82 -17.22 -3.97
N TYR A 106 2.93 -16.08 -3.31
CA TYR A 106 2.39 -14.82 -3.83
C TYR A 106 3.36 -14.15 -4.81
N PRO A 107 2.86 -13.46 -5.85
CA PRO A 107 1.46 -13.19 -6.23
C PRO A 107 0.85 -14.26 -7.17
N TYR A 108 1.48 -15.41 -7.34
CA TYR A 108 1.04 -16.44 -8.29
C TYR A 108 -0.17 -17.22 -7.78
N GLU A 109 -0.22 -17.45 -6.49
CA GLU A 109 -1.37 -18.03 -5.82
C GLU A 109 -2.23 -16.95 -5.17
N SER A 110 -3.55 -17.22 -5.07
CA SER A 110 -4.52 -16.28 -4.50
C SER A 110 -4.34 -16.10 -2.99
N MET A 111 -4.61 -14.88 -2.51
CA MET A 111 -4.77 -14.58 -1.09
C MET A 111 -6.11 -15.09 -0.51
N ASP A 112 -7.06 -15.50 -1.36
CA ASP A 112 -8.39 -15.90 -0.92
C ASP A 112 -8.39 -17.00 0.14
N PRO A 113 -7.54 -18.06 0.05
CA PRO A 113 -7.48 -19.07 1.10
C PRO A 113 -7.09 -18.51 2.46
N PHE A 114 -6.18 -17.54 2.49
CA PHE A 114 -5.77 -16.91 3.73
C PHE A 114 -6.88 -16.04 4.34
N VAL A 115 -7.59 -15.26 3.52
CA VAL A 115 -8.76 -14.49 3.95
C VAL A 115 -9.88 -15.43 4.40
N GLN A 116 -10.07 -16.55 3.70
CA GLN A 116 -11.05 -17.57 4.08
C GLN A 116 -10.71 -18.20 5.43
N LEU A 117 -9.45 -18.56 5.68
CA LEU A 117 -8.98 -19.06 6.97
C LEU A 117 -9.34 -18.12 8.11
N LEU A 118 -9.14 -16.80 7.95
CA LEU A 118 -9.49 -15.83 8.96
C LEU A 118 -11.00 -15.74 9.21
N ARG A 119 -11.81 -15.83 8.15
CA ARG A 119 -13.28 -15.86 8.26
C ARG A 119 -13.78 -17.13 8.93
N GLU A 120 -13.18 -18.27 8.63
CA GLU A 120 -13.50 -19.53 9.29
C GLU A 120 -13.11 -19.47 10.76
N ALA A 121 -11.89 -18.98 11.08
CA ALA A 121 -11.42 -18.79 12.45
C ALA A 121 -12.31 -17.85 13.28
N ALA A 122 -12.89 -16.83 12.65
CA ALA A 122 -13.80 -15.89 13.31
C ALA A 122 -15.09 -16.57 13.84
N HIS A 123 -15.49 -17.68 13.24
CA HIS A 123 -16.73 -18.39 13.57
C HIS A 123 -16.50 -19.75 14.24
N ASP A 124 -15.27 -20.19 14.35
CA ASP A 124 -14.92 -21.46 14.99
C ASP A 124 -14.73 -21.28 16.49
N PRO A 125 -15.59 -21.89 17.34
CA PRO A 125 -15.50 -21.77 18.79
C PRO A 125 -14.23 -22.41 19.39
N SER A 126 -13.51 -23.22 18.63
CA SER A 126 -12.23 -23.81 19.06
C SER A 126 -11.06 -22.85 18.89
N VAL A 127 -11.22 -21.77 18.13
CA VAL A 127 -10.20 -20.72 17.96
C VAL A 127 -10.24 -19.78 19.16
N ILE A 128 -9.15 -19.72 19.89
CA ILE A 128 -9.03 -18.89 21.09
C ILE A 128 -8.61 -17.46 20.73
N SER A 129 -7.68 -17.32 19.80
CA SER A 129 -7.18 -15.99 19.40
C SER A 129 -6.61 -15.98 17.98
N ILE A 130 -6.65 -14.81 17.36
CA ILE A 130 -5.99 -14.51 16.07
C ILE A 130 -4.90 -13.49 16.34
N LYS A 131 -3.65 -13.83 16.01
CA LYS A 131 -2.49 -12.93 16.14
C LYS A 131 -1.81 -12.77 14.80
N ILE A 132 -1.65 -11.52 14.35
CA ILE A 132 -1.12 -11.22 13.01
C ILE A 132 -0.20 -10.02 13.03
N THR A 133 0.84 -10.06 12.21
CA THR A 133 1.73 -8.94 11.94
C THR A 133 1.53 -8.47 10.49
N LEU A 134 1.25 -7.20 10.31
CA LEU A 134 0.92 -6.58 9.04
C LEU A 134 1.89 -5.44 8.74
N TYR A 135 2.58 -5.53 7.60
CA TYR A 135 3.48 -4.46 7.16
C TYR A 135 2.72 -3.39 6.37
N ARG A 136 1.92 -3.81 5.38
CA ARG A 136 1.10 -2.92 4.55
C ARG A 136 -0.30 -3.45 4.42
N LEU A 137 -1.26 -2.54 4.53
CA LEU A 137 -2.65 -2.80 4.20
C LEU A 137 -3.07 -2.00 2.98
N ALA A 138 -3.83 -2.63 2.09
CA ALA A 138 -4.51 -1.92 1.02
C ALA A 138 -5.59 -1.01 1.61
N ARG A 139 -5.95 0.05 0.88
CA ARG A 139 -7.02 0.98 1.29
C ARG A 139 -8.38 0.29 1.45
N GLN A 140 -8.61 -0.74 0.66
CA GLN A 140 -9.74 -1.67 0.77
C GLN A 140 -9.14 -3.06 1.00
N SER A 141 -9.06 -3.47 2.26
CA SER A 141 -8.39 -4.71 2.64
C SER A 141 -9.39 -5.73 3.18
N HIS A 142 -9.70 -6.74 2.36
CA HIS A 142 -10.49 -7.89 2.82
C HIS A 142 -9.87 -8.61 4.02
N LEU A 143 -8.56 -8.50 4.18
CA LEU A 143 -7.86 -9.02 5.35
C LEU A 143 -8.25 -8.24 6.62
N ALA A 144 -8.22 -6.89 6.57
CA ALA A 144 -8.61 -6.07 7.70
C ALA A 144 -10.10 -6.24 8.03
N GLU A 145 -10.96 -6.28 7.01
CA GLU A 145 -12.40 -6.57 7.17
C GLU A 145 -12.63 -7.91 7.89
N ALA A 146 -11.90 -8.96 7.52
CA ALA A 146 -12.01 -10.27 8.17
C ALA A 146 -11.56 -10.24 9.63
N LEU A 147 -10.50 -9.48 9.96
CA LEU A 147 -10.02 -9.32 11.35
C LEU A 147 -11.01 -8.52 12.21
N ILE A 148 -11.59 -7.47 11.64
CA ILE A 148 -12.63 -6.68 12.31
C ILE A 148 -13.85 -7.57 12.60
N ALA A 149 -14.32 -8.31 11.60
CA ALA A 149 -15.44 -9.23 11.77
C ALA A 149 -15.18 -10.30 12.84
N ALA A 150 -13.94 -10.81 12.92
CA ALA A 150 -13.54 -11.75 13.94
C ALA A 150 -13.62 -11.13 15.35
N ALA A 151 -13.12 -9.90 15.51
CA ALA A 151 -13.18 -9.18 16.78
C ALA A 151 -14.64 -8.87 17.18
N GLU A 152 -15.49 -8.47 16.25
CA GLU A 152 -16.92 -8.23 16.47
C GLU A 152 -17.67 -9.53 16.81
N ALA A 153 -17.22 -10.68 16.30
CA ALA A 153 -17.74 -11.99 16.69
C ALA A 153 -17.30 -12.46 18.08
N GLY A 154 -16.43 -11.70 18.75
CA GLY A 154 -15.98 -11.99 20.13
C GLY A 154 -14.65 -12.74 20.22
N GLN A 155 -13.93 -12.92 19.12
CA GLN A 155 -12.60 -13.52 19.13
C GLN A 155 -11.55 -12.53 19.66
N GLU A 156 -10.55 -13.04 20.37
CA GLU A 156 -9.39 -12.23 20.76
C GLU A 156 -8.51 -11.98 19.52
N VAL A 157 -8.51 -10.76 19.01
CA VAL A 157 -7.70 -10.38 17.85
C VAL A 157 -6.58 -9.42 18.24
N THR A 158 -5.33 -9.82 17.99
CA THR A 158 -4.16 -8.97 18.16
C THR A 158 -3.48 -8.73 16.81
N ALA A 159 -3.50 -7.49 16.32
CA ALA A 159 -2.84 -7.10 15.07
C ALA A 159 -1.71 -6.10 15.33
N LEU A 160 -0.49 -6.45 14.91
CA LEU A 160 0.66 -5.56 14.93
C LEU A 160 0.83 -4.88 13.58
N PHE A 161 0.82 -3.53 13.57
CA PHE A 161 0.94 -2.73 12.37
C PHE A 161 2.25 -1.95 12.34
N GLU A 162 2.89 -1.91 11.15
CA GLU A 162 4.01 -1.01 10.91
C GLU A 162 3.49 0.37 10.49
N LEU A 163 3.53 1.35 11.41
CA LEU A 163 3.04 2.71 11.13
C LEU A 163 3.93 3.51 10.17
N ARG A 164 5.18 3.06 9.97
CA ARG A 164 6.14 3.70 9.04
C ARG A 164 6.32 2.91 7.75
N ALA A 165 5.32 2.12 7.36
CA ALA A 165 5.31 1.42 6.08
C ALA A 165 5.43 2.43 4.94
N ARG A 166 6.57 2.41 4.25
CA ARG A 166 6.92 3.40 3.23
C ARG A 166 5.84 3.49 2.15
N PHE A 167 5.33 4.69 1.89
CA PHE A 167 4.24 5.05 0.98
C PHE A 167 2.83 4.72 1.46
N ASP A 168 2.67 3.94 2.53
CA ASP A 168 1.36 3.53 3.04
C ASP A 168 1.12 3.98 4.50
N GLU A 169 1.92 4.95 4.98
CA GLU A 169 1.84 5.43 6.36
C GLU A 169 0.44 5.93 6.72
N SER A 170 -0.20 6.68 5.81
CA SER A 170 -1.55 7.17 6.05
C SER A 170 -2.58 6.06 6.11
N ASN A 171 -2.51 5.08 5.21
CA ASN A 171 -3.41 3.92 5.20
C ASN A 171 -3.28 3.10 6.49
N ASN A 172 -2.04 2.80 6.89
CA ASN A 172 -1.82 1.98 8.09
C ASN A 172 -2.22 2.70 9.39
N ILE A 173 -2.27 4.04 9.38
CA ILE A 173 -2.75 4.84 10.52
C ILE A 173 -4.28 4.92 10.55
N GLU A 174 -4.95 4.85 9.40
CA GLU A 174 -6.40 4.90 9.29
C GLU A 174 -7.08 3.62 9.76
N TRP A 175 -6.45 2.46 9.55
CA TRP A 175 -6.89 1.16 10.07
C TRP A 175 -6.63 1.02 11.57
#